data_7cbe5e063c1e16b367c0fe0797ea5b28
#
_entry.id   7cbe5e063c1e16b367c0fe0797ea5b28
#
_cell.length_a   1.000
_cell.length_b   1.000
_cell.length_c   1.000
_cell.angle_alpha   90.00
_cell.angle_beta   90.00
_cell.angle_gamma   90.00
#
_symmetry.space_group_name_H-M   'P 1'
#
loop_
_entity.id
_entity.type
_entity.pdbx_description
1 polymer ?
#
loop_
_entity_poly.entity_id
_entity_poly.type
_entity_poly.pdbx_seq_one_letter_code
_entity_poly.pdbx_strand_id
1 'polypeptide(L)'
;FEINEIQEAVLIPGEDEKLEDKYRKLSNARKIMESVRNVHSLTGYDRGAADMTGTALKEFSRISDYDKELAPLMETLTEIDSLLNDFSRDLSSYIDSLTFDEETFFEIEKRLDLINGLKAKYGQTIEEILSYQEEQQQKLEKLEKFEENFQHLKEKLSSSEEVLEKASHELSKIRKE
;
A
#
# COMPACT_ATOMS: atom_id res chain seq x y z
N PHE A 1 4.79 -19.29 -13.67
CA PHE A 1 5.14 -18.28 -12.63
C PHE A 1 4.24 -17.03 -12.77
N GLU A 2 4.24 -16.35 -13.94
CA GLU A 2 3.48 -15.11 -14.19
C GLU A 2 1.97 -15.25 -13.95
N ILE A 3 1.36 -16.32 -14.49
CA ILE A 3 -0.06 -16.61 -14.31
C ILE A 3 -0.42 -16.76 -12.83
N ASN A 4 0.41 -17.47 -12.06
CA ASN A 4 0.17 -17.69 -10.64
C ASN A 4 0.31 -16.39 -9.84
N GLU A 5 1.31 -15.55 -10.17
CA GLU A 5 1.52 -14.24 -9.51
C GLU A 5 0.28 -13.35 -9.67
N ILE A 6 -0.31 -13.30 -10.88
CA ILE A 6 -1.53 -12.52 -11.13
C ILE A 6 -2.74 -13.16 -10.45
N GLN A 7 -2.84 -14.48 -10.48
CA GLN A 7 -3.97 -15.22 -9.89
C GLN A 7 -4.01 -15.07 -8.37
N GLU A 8 -2.85 -15.16 -7.70
CA GLU A 8 -2.73 -14.97 -6.25
C GLU A 8 -3.08 -13.56 -5.80
N ALA A 9 -2.89 -12.58 -6.67
CA ALA A 9 -3.23 -11.19 -6.38
C ALA A 9 -4.74 -10.93 -6.33
N VAL A 10 -5.58 -11.79 -6.90
CA VAL A 10 -7.06 -11.67 -6.91
C VAL A 10 -7.50 -10.24 -7.25
N LEU A 11 -7.07 -9.76 -8.43
CA LEU A 11 -7.36 -8.40 -8.87
C LEU A 11 -8.84 -8.21 -9.20
N ILE A 12 -9.38 -7.05 -8.80
CA ILE A 12 -10.76 -6.65 -9.05
C ILE A 12 -10.75 -5.42 -9.96
N PRO A 13 -11.39 -5.45 -11.14
CA PRO A 13 -11.47 -4.30 -12.03
C PRO A 13 -11.98 -3.03 -11.34
N GLY A 14 -11.23 -1.92 -11.48
CA GLY A 14 -11.55 -0.62 -10.88
C GLY A 14 -11.36 -0.54 -9.36
N GLU A 15 -10.68 -1.52 -8.72
CA GLU A 15 -10.32 -1.41 -7.31
C GLU A 15 -9.23 -0.37 -7.07
N ASP A 16 -8.28 -0.24 -7.99
CA ASP A 16 -7.17 0.70 -7.95
C ASP A 16 -7.65 2.16 -7.84
N GLU A 17 -8.58 2.58 -8.67
CA GLU A 17 -9.15 3.93 -8.61
C GLU A 17 -9.80 4.23 -7.25
N LYS A 18 -10.59 3.26 -6.74
CA LYS A 18 -11.24 3.39 -5.42
C LYS A 18 -10.24 3.43 -4.28
N LEU A 19 -9.17 2.64 -4.36
CA LEU A 19 -8.11 2.63 -3.37
C LEU A 19 -7.27 3.91 -3.42
N GLU A 20 -6.96 4.43 -4.61
CA GLU A 20 -6.26 5.72 -4.77
C GLU A 20 -7.05 6.88 -4.18
N ASP A 21 -8.38 6.93 -4.38
CA ASP A 21 -9.23 7.95 -3.78
C ASP A 21 -9.25 7.86 -2.25
N LYS A 22 -9.33 6.64 -1.70
CA LYS A 22 -9.25 6.43 -0.25
C LYS A 22 -7.87 6.79 0.30
N TYR A 23 -6.81 6.35 -0.36
CA TYR A 23 -5.43 6.67 0.01
C TYR A 23 -5.20 8.18 0.08
N ARG A 24 -5.66 8.92 -0.94
CA ARG A 24 -5.54 10.39 -0.98
C ARG A 24 -6.23 11.06 0.20
N LYS A 25 -7.45 10.63 0.55
CA LYS A 25 -8.19 11.16 1.70
C LYS A 25 -7.48 10.87 3.02
N LEU A 26 -7.05 9.62 3.23
CA LEU A 26 -6.36 9.21 4.45
C LEU A 26 -4.96 9.84 4.57
N SER A 27 -4.22 9.97 3.46
CA SER A 27 -2.93 10.65 3.44
C SER A 27 -3.04 12.12 3.84
N ASN A 28 -4.09 12.82 3.40
CA ASN A 28 -4.35 14.19 3.81
C ASN A 28 -4.73 14.27 5.30
N ALA A 29 -5.57 13.36 5.80
CA ALA A 29 -5.93 13.29 7.22
C ALA A 29 -4.68 13.05 8.09
N ARG A 30 -3.79 12.16 7.68
CA ARG A 30 -2.50 11.90 8.35
C ARG A 30 -1.64 13.15 8.42
N LYS A 31 -1.46 13.86 7.29
CA LYS A 31 -0.67 15.12 7.24
C LYS A 31 -1.24 16.18 8.17
N ILE A 32 -2.57 16.34 8.19
CA ILE A 32 -3.23 17.28 9.10
C ILE A 32 -2.93 16.89 10.53
N MET A 33 -3.11 15.63 10.91
CA MET A 33 -2.86 15.14 12.27
C MET A 33 -1.41 15.36 12.71
N GLU A 34 -0.44 15.00 11.86
CA GLU A 34 0.99 15.20 12.15
C GLU A 34 1.32 16.68 12.36
N SER A 35 0.81 17.57 11.48
CA SER A 35 1.04 19.00 11.56
C SER A 35 0.41 19.62 12.83
N VAL A 36 -0.82 19.23 13.14
CA VAL A 36 -1.54 19.73 14.31
C VAL A 36 -0.87 19.28 15.62
N ARG A 37 -0.44 18.01 15.69
CA ARG A 37 0.34 17.51 16.84
C ARG A 37 1.67 18.26 17.01
N ASN A 38 2.35 18.57 15.92
CA ASN A 38 3.57 19.35 15.97
C ASN A 38 3.31 20.79 16.47
N VAL A 39 2.26 21.45 15.98
CA VAL A 39 1.84 22.77 16.48
C VAL A 39 1.51 22.70 17.97
N HIS A 40 0.77 21.67 18.41
CA HIS A 40 0.44 21.47 19.83
C HIS A 40 1.70 21.33 20.71
N SER A 41 2.69 20.55 20.25
CA SER A 41 3.97 20.41 20.94
C SER A 41 4.74 21.73 21.04
N LEU A 42 4.77 22.52 19.97
CA LEU A 42 5.48 23.80 19.91
C LEU A 42 4.80 24.90 20.77
N THR A 43 3.48 24.82 20.92
CA THR A 43 2.73 25.85 21.68
C THR A 43 2.39 25.47 23.11
N GLY A 44 2.50 24.18 23.45
CA GLY A 44 2.10 23.64 24.75
C GLY A 44 3.09 23.87 25.90
N TYR A 45 2.89 23.10 26.98
CA TYR A 45 3.65 23.26 28.24
C TYR A 45 4.95 22.47 28.32
N ASP A 46 5.18 21.51 27.46
CA ASP A 46 6.43 20.71 27.45
C ASP A 46 7.48 21.36 26.55
N ARG A 47 8.18 22.36 27.10
CA ARG A 47 9.18 23.19 26.39
C ARG A 47 8.63 23.98 25.19
N GLY A 48 7.31 24.13 25.10
CA GLY A 48 6.66 24.94 24.09
C GLY A 48 6.48 26.40 24.52
N ALA A 49 5.75 27.16 23.70
CA ALA A 49 5.54 28.60 23.92
C ALA A 49 4.86 28.91 25.28
N ALA A 50 3.88 28.10 25.69
CA ALA A 50 3.19 28.28 26.98
C ALA A 50 4.14 28.12 28.19
N ASP A 51 5.06 27.16 28.16
CA ASP A 51 6.06 26.96 29.21
C ASP A 51 7.06 28.14 29.24
N MET A 52 7.51 28.60 28.06
CA MET A 52 8.39 29.76 27.95
C MET A 52 7.71 31.06 28.45
N THR A 53 6.43 31.26 28.11
CA THR A 53 5.65 32.42 28.54
C THR A 53 5.43 32.39 30.04
N GLY A 54 5.08 31.24 30.62
CA GLY A 54 4.97 31.07 32.06
C GLY A 54 6.30 31.34 32.82
N THR A 55 7.42 30.95 32.20
CA THR A 55 8.77 31.26 32.76
C THR A 55 9.05 32.77 32.71
N ALA A 56 8.72 33.43 31.60
CA ALA A 56 8.87 34.89 31.47
C ALA A 56 7.99 35.65 32.47
N LEU A 57 6.75 35.23 32.71
CA LEU A 57 5.86 35.80 33.72
C LEU A 57 6.45 35.69 35.13
N LYS A 58 7.09 34.58 35.48
CA LYS A 58 7.78 34.41 36.78
C LYS A 58 8.94 35.40 36.94
N GLU A 59 9.71 35.64 35.88
CA GLU A 59 10.78 36.62 35.89
C GLU A 59 10.24 38.06 36.04
N PHE A 60 9.20 38.43 35.30
CA PHE A 60 8.54 39.73 35.46
C PHE A 60 7.97 39.92 36.85
N SER A 61 7.34 38.92 37.44
CA SER A 61 6.80 38.98 38.80
C SER A 61 7.86 39.29 39.86
N ARG A 62 9.15 38.95 39.66
CA ARG A 62 10.25 39.23 40.57
C ARG A 62 10.68 40.69 40.59
N ILE A 63 10.44 41.39 39.45
CA ILE A 63 10.92 42.77 39.27
C ILE A 63 9.78 43.80 39.20
N SER A 64 8.52 43.38 39.13
CA SER A 64 7.36 44.25 38.99
C SER A 64 7.21 45.30 40.10
N ASP A 65 7.68 44.99 41.30
CA ASP A 65 7.62 45.91 42.43
C ASP A 65 8.65 47.04 42.37
N TYR A 66 9.68 46.88 41.50
CA TYR A 66 10.76 47.87 41.40
C TYR A 66 10.46 48.99 40.40
N ASP A 67 9.57 48.72 39.41
CA ASP A 67 9.23 49.67 38.38
C ASP A 67 7.76 49.54 37.95
N LYS A 68 6.96 50.59 38.18
CA LYS A 68 5.54 50.60 37.82
C LYS A 68 5.29 50.63 36.33
N GLU A 69 6.25 51.03 35.49
CA GLU A 69 6.13 51.02 34.03
C GLU A 69 6.13 49.59 33.48
N LEU A 70 6.53 48.58 34.25
CA LEU A 70 6.46 47.16 33.86
C LEU A 70 5.03 46.60 33.92
N ALA A 71 4.11 47.23 34.66
CA ALA A 71 2.76 46.70 34.85
C ALA A 71 1.99 46.44 33.52
N PRO A 72 1.95 47.38 32.55
CA PRO A 72 1.27 47.13 31.27
C PRO A 72 1.92 46.04 30.44
N LEU A 73 3.24 45.85 30.52
CA LEU A 73 3.95 44.77 29.81
C LEU A 73 3.64 43.42 30.44
N MET A 74 3.54 43.36 31.76
CA MET A 74 3.16 42.14 32.49
C MET A 74 1.70 41.73 32.16
N GLU A 75 0.79 42.72 32.08
CA GLU A 75 -0.60 42.51 31.71
C GLU A 75 -0.68 41.91 30.28
N THR A 76 0.02 42.51 29.31
CA THR A 76 0.10 41.99 27.94
C THR A 76 0.64 40.55 27.87
N LEU A 77 1.71 40.25 28.64
CA LEU A 77 2.28 38.91 28.66
C LEU A 77 1.32 37.90 29.32
N THR A 78 0.54 38.34 30.31
CA THR A 78 -0.50 37.52 30.96
C THR A 78 -1.64 37.19 29.98
N GLU A 79 -2.05 38.15 29.11
CA GLU A 79 -3.02 37.91 28.06
C GLU A 79 -2.50 36.91 27.01
N ILE A 80 -1.22 37.04 26.64
CA ILE A 80 -0.59 36.06 25.70
C ILE A 80 -0.59 34.66 26.33
N ASP A 81 -0.24 34.52 27.62
CA ASP A 81 -0.27 33.22 28.30
C ASP A 81 -1.69 32.63 28.33
N SER A 82 -2.71 33.44 28.62
CA SER A 82 -4.11 33.01 28.60
C SER A 82 -4.54 32.54 27.21
N LEU A 83 -4.20 33.29 26.16
CA LEU A 83 -4.51 32.93 24.77
C LEU A 83 -3.80 31.63 24.30
N LEU A 84 -2.54 31.44 24.72
CA LEU A 84 -1.81 30.20 24.46
C LEU A 84 -2.47 29.00 25.14
N ASN A 85 -2.95 29.17 26.36
CA ASN A 85 -3.66 28.14 27.11
C ASN A 85 -5.00 27.77 26.44
N ASP A 86 -5.77 28.77 26.02
CA ASP A 86 -7.03 28.55 25.32
C ASP A 86 -6.79 27.88 23.98
N PHE A 87 -5.81 28.35 23.21
CA PHE A 87 -5.43 27.73 21.94
C PHE A 87 -4.97 26.27 22.10
N SER A 88 -4.15 25.98 23.13
CA SER A 88 -3.67 24.63 23.40
C SER A 88 -4.81 23.67 23.72
N ARG A 89 -5.82 24.15 24.50
CA ARG A 89 -7.02 23.37 24.82
C ARG A 89 -7.88 23.10 23.59
N ASP A 90 -8.11 24.13 22.77
CA ASP A 90 -8.89 24.00 21.53
C ASP A 90 -8.20 23.06 20.55
N LEU A 91 -6.88 23.15 20.44
CA LEU A 91 -6.07 22.29 19.61
C LEU A 91 -6.10 20.82 20.07
N SER A 92 -6.06 20.58 21.39
CA SER A 92 -6.24 19.24 21.97
C SER A 92 -7.61 18.66 21.61
N SER A 93 -8.67 19.44 21.76
CA SER A 93 -10.04 19.01 21.39
C SER A 93 -10.15 18.71 19.91
N TYR A 94 -9.47 19.48 19.06
CA TYR A 94 -9.42 19.22 17.63
C TYR A 94 -8.67 17.91 17.31
N ILE A 95 -7.52 17.67 17.95
CA ILE A 95 -6.74 16.43 17.82
C ILE A 95 -7.60 15.21 18.19
N ASP A 96 -8.32 15.31 19.30
CA ASP A 96 -9.21 14.22 19.77
C ASP A 96 -10.39 13.96 18.83
N SER A 97 -10.80 14.96 18.07
CA SER A 97 -11.85 14.83 17.05
C SER A 97 -11.36 14.23 15.73
N LEU A 98 -10.05 14.24 15.48
CA LEU A 98 -9.47 13.68 14.25
C LEU A 98 -9.48 12.15 14.33
N THR A 99 -10.24 11.52 13.45
CA THR A 99 -10.22 10.07 13.26
C THR A 99 -9.27 9.73 12.11
N PHE A 100 -8.20 9.04 12.42
CA PHE A 100 -7.30 8.46 11.42
C PHE A 100 -7.10 6.98 11.75
N ASP A 101 -7.47 6.13 10.81
CA ASP A 101 -7.28 4.69 10.91
C ASP A 101 -5.97 4.32 10.23
N GLU A 102 -4.93 4.12 11.04
CA GLU A 102 -3.59 3.79 10.58
C GLU A 102 -3.51 2.39 9.97
N GLU A 103 -4.30 1.44 10.49
CA GLU A 103 -4.35 0.06 9.99
C GLU A 103 -4.95 0.03 8.59
N THR A 104 -6.12 0.64 8.40
CA THR A 104 -6.75 0.78 7.08
C THR A 104 -5.85 1.52 6.08
N PHE A 105 -5.14 2.57 6.52
CA PHE A 105 -4.20 3.29 5.65
C PHE A 105 -3.07 2.39 5.16
N PHE A 106 -2.45 1.64 6.06
CA PHE A 106 -1.36 0.71 5.73
C PHE A 106 -1.81 -0.43 4.82
N GLU A 107 -3.01 -0.98 5.03
CA GLU A 107 -3.59 -2.02 4.17
C GLU A 107 -3.80 -1.50 2.73
N ILE A 108 -4.34 -0.29 2.59
CA ILE A 108 -4.55 0.34 1.28
C ILE A 108 -3.21 0.59 0.58
N GLU A 109 -2.20 1.12 1.29
CA GLU A 109 -0.86 1.36 0.75
C GLU A 109 -0.23 0.07 0.23
N LYS A 110 -0.25 -0.98 1.04
CA LYS A 110 0.26 -2.30 0.65
C LYS A 110 -0.47 -2.90 -0.56
N ARG A 111 -1.80 -2.71 -0.63
CA ARG A 111 -2.59 -3.21 -1.76
C ARG A 111 -2.28 -2.43 -3.04
N LEU A 112 -2.15 -1.12 -2.95
CA LEU A 112 -1.76 -0.28 -4.10
C LEU A 112 -0.35 -0.60 -4.59
N ASP A 113 0.60 -0.85 -3.70
CA ASP A 113 1.95 -1.25 -4.06
C ASP A 113 1.97 -2.57 -4.82
N LEU A 114 1.17 -3.56 -4.39
CA LEU A 114 1.00 -4.82 -5.10
C LEU A 114 0.44 -4.60 -6.50
N ILE A 115 -0.65 -3.84 -6.62
CA ILE A 115 -1.30 -3.55 -7.91
C ILE A 115 -0.33 -2.81 -8.84
N ASN A 116 0.36 -1.79 -8.34
CA ASN A 116 1.33 -1.01 -9.12
C ASN A 116 2.53 -1.86 -9.55
N GLY A 117 2.97 -2.80 -8.71
CA GLY A 117 4.00 -3.77 -9.05
C GLY A 117 3.57 -4.68 -10.21
N LEU A 118 2.31 -5.12 -10.22
CA LEU A 118 1.76 -5.94 -11.32
C LEU A 118 1.53 -5.10 -12.58
N LYS A 119 1.05 -3.84 -12.43
CA LYS A 119 0.91 -2.91 -13.55
C LYS A 119 2.25 -2.66 -14.25
N ALA A 120 3.33 -2.49 -13.50
CA ALA A 120 4.66 -2.29 -14.07
C ALA A 120 5.20 -3.49 -14.87
N LYS A 121 4.69 -4.70 -14.61
CA LYS A 121 5.15 -5.93 -15.27
C LYS A 121 4.27 -6.36 -16.43
N TYR A 122 2.94 -6.26 -16.29
CA TYR A 122 2.00 -7.00 -17.14
C TYR A 122 1.00 -6.12 -17.89
N GLY A 123 0.83 -4.83 -17.55
CA GLY A 123 -0.09 -3.93 -18.23
C GLY A 123 -0.28 -2.63 -17.45
N GLN A 124 -0.91 -1.62 -18.03
CA GLN A 124 -1.11 -0.32 -17.39
C GLN A 124 -2.38 -0.26 -16.53
N THR A 125 -3.33 -1.15 -16.80
CA THR A 125 -4.60 -1.24 -16.06
C THR A 125 -4.82 -2.67 -15.56
N ILE A 126 -5.73 -2.83 -14.59
CA ILE A 126 -6.09 -4.15 -14.07
C ILE A 126 -6.70 -5.01 -15.20
N GLU A 127 -7.49 -4.42 -16.07
CA GLU A 127 -8.10 -5.10 -17.22
C GLU A 127 -7.04 -5.64 -18.17
N GLU A 128 -5.99 -4.86 -18.45
CA GLU A 128 -4.87 -5.30 -19.28
C GLU A 128 -4.11 -6.48 -18.66
N ILE A 129 -3.88 -6.43 -17.33
CA ILE A 129 -3.22 -7.50 -16.57
C ILE A 129 -4.05 -8.80 -16.66
N LEU A 130 -5.36 -8.70 -16.45
CA LEU A 130 -6.27 -9.85 -16.53
C LEU A 130 -6.36 -10.41 -17.96
N SER A 131 -6.39 -9.56 -18.97
CA SER A 131 -6.32 -9.96 -20.37
C SER A 131 -5.01 -10.66 -20.70
N TYR A 132 -3.88 -10.13 -20.22
CA TYR A 132 -2.58 -10.79 -20.35
C TYR A 132 -2.57 -12.17 -19.71
N GLN A 133 -3.11 -12.29 -18.49
CA GLN A 133 -3.23 -13.58 -17.81
C GLN A 133 -4.01 -14.59 -18.65
N GLU A 134 -5.17 -14.18 -19.20
CA GLU A 134 -6.01 -15.05 -20.03
C GLU A 134 -5.29 -15.50 -21.30
N GLU A 135 -4.56 -14.60 -21.96
CA GLU A 135 -3.76 -14.95 -23.15
C GLU A 135 -2.65 -15.97 -22.81
N GLN A 136 -1.95 -15.79 -21.70
CA GLN A 136 -0.89 -16.72 -21.30
C GLN A 136 -1.49 -18.09 -20.89
N GLN A 137 -2.65 -18.10 -20.24
CA GLN A 137 -3.36 -19.32 -19.89
C GLN A 137 -3.76 -20.10 -21.14
N GLN A 138 -4.31 -19.43 -22.16
CA GLN A 138 -4.68 -20.07 -23.42
C GLN A 138 -3.47 -20.64 -24.17
N LYS A 139 -2.31 -19.95 -24.11
CA LYS A 139 -1.06 -20.46 -24.69
C LYS A 139 -0.59 -21.71 -23.97
N LEU A 140 -0.64 -21.71 -22.63
CA LEU A 140 -0.26 -22.86 -21.82
C LEU A 140 -1.13 -24.10 -22.15
N GLU A 141 -2.44 -23.93 -22.17
CA GLU A 141 -3.37 -25.01 -22.52
C GLU A 141 -3.13 -25.58 -23.92
N LYS A 142 -2.78 -24.73 -24.89
CA LYS A 142 -2.42 -25.21 -26.25
C LYS A 142 -1.13 -26.02 -26.24
N LEU A 143 -0.15 -25.61 -25.46
CA LEU A 143 1.12 -26.34 -25.32
C LEU A 143 0.92 -27.71 -24.66
N GLU A 144 0.12 -27.74 -23.57
CA GLU A 144 -0.21 -29.00 -22.88
C GLU A 144 -0.94 -29.98 -23.80
N LYS A 145 -1.94 -29.52 -24.54
CA LYS A 145 -2.64 -30.35 -25.54
C LYS A 145 -1.73 -30.82 -26.67
N PHE A 146 -0.78 -29.99 -27.09
CA PHE A 146 0.22 -30.39 -28.10
C PHE A 146 1.14 -31.48 -27.55
N GLU A 147 1.61 -31.35 -26.34
CA GLU A 147 2.46 -32.36 -25.70
C GLU A 147 1.73 -33.68 -25.49
N GLU A 148 0.49 -33.67 -25.04
CA GLU A 148 -0.37 -34.86 -24.93
C GLU A 148 -0.54 -35.57 -26.28
N ASN A 149 -0.86 -34.82 -27.33
CA ASN A 149 -0.99 -35.35 -28.67
C ASN A 149 0.34 -35.92 -29.19
N PHE A 150 1.45 -35.25 -28.92
CA PHE A 150 2.78 -35.73 -29.33
C PHE A 150 3.15 -37.04 -28.65
N GLN A 151 2.89 -37.19 -27.37
CA GLN A 151 3.12 -38.42 -26.63
C GLN A 151 2.24 -39.56 -27.17
N HIS A 152 0.95 -39.31 -27.44
CA HIS A 152 0.03 -40.28 -28.01
C HIS A 152 0.47 -40.74 -29.41
N LEU A 153 0.94 -39.82 -30.27
CA LEU A 153 1.46 -40.18 -31.60
C LEU A 153 2.74 -41.01 -31.49
N LYS A 154 3.61 -40.71 -30.55
CA LYS A 154 4.84 -41.46 -30.28
C LYS A 154 4.54 -42.89 -29.84
N GLU A 155 3.57 -43.07 -28.95
CA GLU A 155 3.10 -44.43 -28.54
C GLU A 155 2.52 -45.21 -29.69
N LYS A 156 1.69 -44.56 -30.51
CA LYS A 156 1.13 -45.20 -31.73
C LYS A 156 2.20 -45.61 -32.73
N LEU A 157 3.23 -44.76 -32.91
CA LEU A 157 4.34 -45.05 -33.79
C LEU A 157 5.10 -46.30 -33.28
N SER A 158 5.46 -46.32 -32.00
CA SER A 158 6.17 -47.45 -31.39
C SER A 158 5.38 -48.74 -31.50
N SER A 159 4.06 -48.71 -31.24
CA SER A 159 3.24 -49.93 -31.39
C SER A 159 3.09 -50.38 -32.85
N SER A 160 3.06 -49.46 -33.81
CA SER A 160 3.03 -49.80 -35.24
C SER A 160 4.36 -50.38 -35.72
N GLU A 161 5.49 -49.88 -35.21
CA GLU A 161 6.83 -50.43 -35.49
C GLU A 161 6.96 -51.86 -34.97
N GLU A 162 6.49 -52.14 -33.75
CA GLU A 162 6.46 -53.50 -33.19
C GLU A 162 5.64 -54.48 -34.02
N VAL A 163 4.46 -54.04 -34.49
CA VAL A 163 3.58 -54.87 -35.38
C VAL A 163 4.28 -55.14 -36.69
N LEU A 164 4.89 -54.12 -37.28
CA LEU A 164 5.63 -54.24 -38.55
C LEU A 164 6.82 -55.21 -38.42
N GLU A 165 7.56 -55.11 -37.33
CA GLU A 165 8.72 -55.98 -37.04
C GLU A 165 8.28 -57.46 -36.90
N LYS A 166 7.19 -57.71 -36.15
CA LYS A 166 6.61 -59.06 -36.00
C LYS A 166 6.16 -59.66 -37.36
N ALA A 167 5.43 -58.84 -38.14
CA ALA A 167 4.95 -59.27 -39.47
C ALA A 167 6.12 -59.52 -40.44
N SER A 168 7.13 -58.66 -40.43
CA SER A 168 8.34 -58.84 -41.23
C SER A 168 9.13 -60.12 -40.85
N HIS A 169 9.20 -60.42 -39.56
CA HIS A 169 9.85 -61.61 -39.07
C HIS A 169 9.11 -62.88 -39.46
N GLU A 170 7.79 -62.91 -39.39
CA GLU A 170 6.94 -64.00 -39.86
C GLU A 170 7.07 -64.23 -41.38
N LEU A 171 7.02 -63.18 -42.20
CA LEU A 171 7.23 -63.27 -43.65
C LEU A 171 8.63 -63.78 -43.96
N SER A 172 9.65 -63.44 -43.22
CA SER A 172 11.03 -63.93 -43.39
C SER A 172 11.16 -65.42 -43.10
N LYS A 173 10.38 -65.95 -42.13
CA LYS A 173 10.33 -67.40 -41.81
C LYS A 173 9.69 -68.18 -42.94
N ILE A 174 8.52 -67.71 -43.39
CA ILE A 174 7.79 -68.39 -44.48
C ILE A 174 8.60 -68.44 -45.78
N ARG A 175 9.44 -67.44 -46.08
CA ARG A 175 10.29 -67.43 -47.29
C ARG A 175 11.54 -68.32 -47.19
N LYS A 176 11.90 -68.79 -46.04
CA LYS A 176 13.06 -69.67 -45.77
C LYS A 176 12.71 -71.17 -45.71
N GLU A 177 11.41 -71.49 -45.64
CA GLU A 177 10.86 -72.80 -45.87
C GLU A 177 10.60 -73.02 -47.37
#